data_e19b8395a379fabfbd1b0fca7ef4b622
#
_entry.id   e19b8395a379fabfbd1b0fca7ef4b622
#
_cell.length_a   1.000
_cell.length_b   1.000
_cell.length_c   1.000
_cell.angle_alpha   90.00
_cell.angle_beta   90.00
_cell.angle_gamma   90.00
#
_symmetry.space_group_name_H-M   'P 1'
#
loop_
_entity.id
_entity.type
_entity.pdbx_description
1 polymer ?
#
loop_
_entity_poly.entity_id
_entity_poly.type
_entity_poly.pdbx_seq_one_letter_code
_entity_poly.pdbx_strand_id
1 'polypeptide(L)'
;MQDLSKILCFGELLLHFAPDSEGNWLNEQSLKIYVGGAEYNVAAALSQWENSVKLLTALPENFVGNQLEFQLKNKGIEVLAGKTQGRIGTFYLSSDGDMQNASVVYDRFPSVFTQSDFEAFSDDEIFSDVKWLHISTITPALSDHAFRKCVHIMKEARARNVTVSLDLNYRALLWQNQNPHKIRELMPFVNVLMGNIWSVEQFLNIPIEYELNGNFNDQNLLKQAGKTALEIRKQFPNVERIANTFRFTNGEKVNYFATLFADEQLLVSEKYNADKIEERVGSGDSFMAALIHGIVKGNPEQKILEDAAKVAFKKLFVKGDTINDSINIEKL
;
A
#
# COMPACT_ATOMS: atom_id res chain seq x y z
N MET A 1 -10.41 -13.10 25.92
CA MET A 1 -9.12 -12.38 25.82
C MET A 1 -9.08 -11.79 24.43
N GLN A 2 -8.94 -10.47 24.30
CA GLN A 2 -8.66 -9.89 22.98
C GLN A 2 -7.38 -10.54 22.45
N ASP A 3 -7.42 -11.03 21.22
CA ASP A 3 -6.23 -11.53 20.54
C ASP A 3 -5.29 -10.32 20.36
N LEU A 4 -4.18 -10.30 21.10
CA LEU A 4 -3.17 -9.23 21.06
C LEU A 4 -2.26 -9.32 19.84
N SER A 5 -2.63 -10.15 18.86
CA SER A 5 -1.86 -10.33 17.62
C SER A 5 -1.71 -9.01 16.89
N LYS A 6 -0.44 -8.65 16.58
CA LYS A 6 -0.11 -7.39 15.92
C LYS A 6 0.08 -7.57 14.42
N ILE A 7 -0.27 -6.52 13.68
CA ILE A 7 0.04 -6.37 12.26
C ILE A 7 1.26 -5.46 12.16
N LEU A 8 2.38 -5.99 11.66
CA LEU A 8 3.61 -5.26 11.40
C LEU A 8 3.57 -4.68 9.99
N CYS A 9 3.75 -3.37 9.86
CA CYS A 9 3.98 -2.69 8.59
C CYS A 9 5.45 -2.23 8.54
N PHE A 10 6.15 -2.45 7.42
CA PHE A 10 7.54 -2.02 7.24
C PHE A 10 7.67 -1.09 6.05
N GLY A 11 7.94 0.18 6.27
CA GLY A 11 8.10 1.15 5.19
C GLY A 11 8.49 2.55 5.63
N GLU A 12 8.72 3.42 4.65
CA GLU A 12 9.10 4.81 4.85
C GLU A 12 7.89 5.71 5.13
N LEU A 13 8.02 6.58 6.13
CA LEU A 13 7.15 7.75 6.28
C LEU A 13 7.63 8.88 5.38
N LEU A 14 6.67 9.62 4.82
CA LEU A 14 6.90 10.78 3.98
C LEU A 14 6.07 11.97 4.46
N LEU A 15 6.53 13.18 4.17
CA LEU A 15 5.68 14.36 4.21
C LEU A 15 5.21 14.68 2.79
N HIS A 16 3.90 14.71 2.61
CA HIS A 16 3.24 15.12 1.39
C HIS A 16 2.89 16.60 1.47
N PHE A 17 3.43 17.38 0.54
CA PHE A 17 3.13 18.81 0.41
C PHE A 17 2.13 19.01 -0.72
N ALA A 18 1.00 19.65 -0.42
CA ALA A 18 -0.04 19.94 -1.40
C ALA A 18 -0.47 21.42 -1.30
N PRO A 19 -0.71 22.11 -2.44
CA PRO A 19 -1.32 23.44 -2.43
C PRO A 19 -2.78 23.35 -1.97
N ASP A 20 -3.29 24.44 -1.39
CA ASP A 20 -4.68 24.52 -0.95
C ASP A 20 -5.67 24.66 -2.12
N SER A 21 -5.24 25.33 -3.19
CA SER A 21 -6.02 25.58 -4.41
C SER A 21 -5.46 24.80 -5.61
N GLU A 22 -6.32 24.58 -6.60
CA GLU A 22 -5.89 24.11 -7.92
C GLU A 22 -5.03 25.20 -8.56
N GLY A 23 -3.75 24.89 -8.86
CA GLY A 23 -3.00 25.80 -9.67
C GLY A 23 -1.54 26.01 -9.32
N ASN A 24 -1.10 27.25 -9.40
CA ASN A 24 0.30 27.62 -9.39
C ASN A 24 0.89 27.59 -7.98
N TRP A 25 1.76 26.63 -7.72
CA TRP A 25 2.48 26.45 -6.45
C TRP A 25 3.17 27.72 -5.93
N LEU A 26 3.69 28.56 -6.84
CA LEU A 26 4.42 29.78 -6.48
C LEU A 26 3.52 30.92 -6.01
N ASN A 27 2.23 30.83 -6.21
CA ASN A 27 1.28 31.83 -5.73
C ASN A 27 0.68 31.49 -4.37
N GLU A 28 0.94 30.28 -3.85
CA GLU A 28 0.45 29.86 -2.54
C GLU A 28 1.33 30.46 -1.43
N GLN A 29 0.69 30.96 -0.37
CA GLN A 29 1.38 31.45 0.83
C GLN A 29 1.59 30.34 1.88
N SER A 30 0.86 29.21 1.73
CA SER A 30 0.94 28.06 2.60
C SER A 30 0.70 26.77 1.81
N LEU A 31 1.27 25.69 2.31
CA LEU A 31 1.03 24.34 1.78
C LEU A 31 0.46 23.48 2.90
N LYS A 32 -0.50 22.63 2.57
CA LYS A 32 -0.92 21.56 3.46
C LYS A 32 0.15 20.50 3.54
N ILE A 33 0.39 20.01 4.75
CA ILE A 33 1.33 18.94 5.02
C ILE A 33 0.54 17.73 5.51
N TYR A 34 0.61 16.64 4.74
CA TYR A 34 0.06 15.37 5.14
C TYR A 34 1.20 14.41 5.48
N VAL A 35 0.96 13.50 6.41
CA VAL A 35 1.85 12.37 6.64
C VAL A 35 1.40 11.24 5.74
N GLY A 36 2.32 10.71 4.95
CA GLY A 36 2.08 9.65 3.99
C GLY A 36 3.14 8.55 4.06
N GLY A 37 2.98 7.58 3.17
CA GLY A 37 3.79 6.38 3.06
C GLY A 37 2.88 5.17 2.91
N ALA A 38 3.11 4.30 1.92
CA ALA A 38 2.18 3.22 1.60
C ALA A 38 1.88 2.35 2.83
N GLU A 39 2.91 1.87 3.50
CA GLU A 39 2.77 1.01 4.67
C GLU A 39 2.22 1.78 5.90
N TYR A 40 2.55 3.06 6.02
CA TYR A 40 1.95 3.90 7.06
C TYR A 40 0.46 4.13 6.80
N ASN A 41 0.04 4.36 5.55
CA ASN A 41 -1.37 4.55 5.21
C ASN A 41 -2.18 3.31 5.59
N VAL A 42 -1.64 2.11 5.32
CA VAL A 42 -2.23 0.84 5.77
C VAL A 42 -2.28 0.75 7.29
N ALA A 43 -1.17 1.06 7.98
CA ALA A 43 -1.07 1.03 9.44
C ALA A 43 -2.08 1.98 10.10
N ALA A 44 -2.23 3.20 9.58
CA ALA A 44 -3.15 4.21 10.08
C ALA A 44 -4.61 3.78 9.93
N ALA A 45 -4.98 3.20 8.79
CA ALA A 45 -6.33 2.69 8.56
C ALA A 45 -6.65 1.51 9.49
N LEU A 46 -5.74 0.54 9.60
CA LEU A 46 -5.89 -0.61 10.49
C LEU A 46 -6.02 -0.18 11.96
N SER A 47 -5.20 0.76 12.41
CA SER A 47 -5.27 1.27 13.78
C SER A 47 -6.58 2.01 14.06
N GLN A 48 -7.09 2.79 13.08
CA GLN A 48 -8.39 3.45 13.20
C GLN A 48 -9.54 2.45 13.35
N TRP A 49 -9.40 1.23 12.82
CA TRP A 49 -10.36 0.11 12.97
C TRP A 49 -9.98 -0.84 14.11
N GLU A 50 -9.28 -0.32 15.13
CA GLU A 50 -8.95 -1.00 16.38
C GLU A 50 -8.12 -2.29 16.23
N ASN A 51 -7.37 -2.44 15.11
CA ASN A 51 -6.36 -3.49 15.03
C ASN A 51 -5.10 -3.06 15.80
N SER A 52 -4.44 -4.01 16.42
CA SER A 52 -3.11 -3.79 17.04
C SER A 52 -2.06 -3.68 15.93
N VAL A 53 -1.43 -2.52 15.80
CA VAL A 53 -0.50 -2.23 14.69
C VAL A 53 0.87 -1.84 15.21
N LYS A 54 1.91 -2.37 14.56
CA LYS A 54 3.31 -2.02 14.74
C LYS A 54 3.87 -1.48 13.42
N LEU A 55 4.59 -0.37 13.47
CA LEU A 55 5.26 0.20 12.30
C LEU A 55 6.77 0.18 12.51
N LEU A 56 7.50 -0.53 11.65
CA LEU A 56 8.95 -0.50 11.57
C LEU A 56 9.37 0.52 10.50
N THR A 57 10.18 1.50 10.89
CA THR A 57 10.59 2.60 10.01
C THR A 57 11.92 3.23 10.46
N ALA A 58 12.34 4.32 9.84
CA ALA A 58 13.41 5.18 10.30
C ALA A 58 12.93 6.64 10.34
N LEU A 59 13.30 7.36 11.41
CA LEU A 59 12.91 8.75 11.62
C LEU A 59 14.15 9.62 11.89
N PRO A 60 14.15 10.90 11.46
CA PRO A 60 15.25 11.79 11.74
C PRO A 60 15.30 12.16 13.24
N GLU A 61 16.52 12.27 13.77
CA GLU A 61 16.78 12.70 15.15
C GLU A 61 16.67 14.22 15.26
N ASN A 62 15.45 14.73 15.08
CA ASN A 62 15.14 16.17 15.17
C ASN A 62 13.67 16.36 15.58
N PHE A 63 13.22 17.63 15.66
CA PHE A 63 11.86 17.95 16.10
C PHE A 63 10.77 17.37 15.16
N VAL A 64 11.04 17.26 13.85
CA VAL A 64 10.07 16.68 12.89
C VAL A 64 9.87 15.20 13.16
N GLY A 65 10.97 14.44 13.33
CA GLY A 65 10.91 13.02 13.67
C GLY A 65 10.21 12.76 15.00
N ASN A 66 10.45 13.61 16.01
CA ASN A 66 9.78 13.49 17.31
C ASN A 66 8.28 13.78 17.21
N GLN A 67 7.87 14.77 16.42
CA GLN A 67 6.43 15.06 16.18
C GLN A 67 5.73 13.92 15.42
N LEU A 68 6.39 13.35 14.41
CA LEU A 68 5.86 12.20 13.67
C LEU A 68 5.66 11.00 14.61
N GLU A 69 6.68 10.65 15.40
CA GLU A 69 6.58 9.55 16.35
C GLU A 69 5.43 9.77 17.36
N PHE A 70 5.29 11.00 17.87
CA PHE A 70 4.20 11.36 18.77
C PHE A 70 2.82 11.22 18.12
N GLN A 71 2.67 11.70 16.87
CA GLN A 71 1.40 11.56 16.12
C GLN A 71 1.04 10.09 15.87
N LEU A 72 2.02 9.24 15.53
CA LEU A 72 1.81 7.81 15.32
C LEU A 72 1.34 7.11 16.60
N LYS A 73 2.00 7.41 17.72
CA LYS A 73 1.62 6.86 19.04
C LYS A 73 0.21 7.31 19.46
N ASN A 74 -0.16 8.57 19.19
CA ASN A 74 -1.51 9.07 19.45
C ASN A 74 -2.59 8.41 18.58
N LYS A 75 -2.21 7.87 17.42
CA LYS A 75 -3.08 7.03 16.60
C LYS A 75 -3.14 5.56 17.07
N GLY A 76 -2.48 5.20 18.17
CA GLY A 76 -2.44 3.83 18.68
C GLY A 76 -1.47 2.91 17.93
N ILE A 77 -0.55 3.44 17.13
CA ILE A 77 0.45 2.67 16.40
C ILE A 77 1.69 2.50 17.28
N GLU A 78 2.13 1.27 17.52
CA GLU A 78 3.43 0.99 18.12
C GLU A 78 4.54 1.30 17.11
N VAL A 79 5.49 2.15 17.48
CA VAL A 79 6.52 2.63 16.55
C VAL A 79 7.88 2.03 16.91
N LEU A 80 8.45 1.27 16.00
CA LEU A 80 9.85 0.87 16.00
C LEU A 80 10.60 1.71 14.96
N ALA A 81 11.21 2.81 15.41
CA ALA A 81 11.92 3.73 14.53
C ALA A 81 13.41 3.80 14.86
N GLY A 82 14.24 3.36 13.92
CA GLY A 82 15.66 3.71 13.94
C GLY A 82 15.81 5.23 13.83
N LYS A 83 16.55 5.85 14.75
CA LYS A 83 16.79 7.30 14.75
C LYS A 83 18.20 7.60 14.34
N THR A 84 18.36 8.52 13.40
CA THR A 84 19.67 8.98 12.94
C THR A 84 19.59 10.43 12.44
N GLN A 85 20.75 11.08 12.33
CA GLN A 85 20.84 12.43 11.75
C GLN A 85 20.46 12.38 10.26
N GLY A 86 19.66 13.34 9.82
CA GLY A 86 19.22 13.45 8.43
C GLY A 86 17.85 14.07 8.28
N ARG A 87 17.20 13.78 7.16
CA ARG A 87 15.88 14.32 6.80
C ARG A 87 14.86 13.23 6.58
N ILE A 88 13.60 13.57 6.77
CA ILE A 88 12.47 12.78 6.29
C ILE A 88 12.36 12.93 4.77
N GLY A 89 11.92 11.89 4.06
CA GLY A 89 11.57 11.98 2.65
C GLY A 89 10.31 12.82 2.44
N THR A 90 10.23 13.54 1.33
CA THR A 90 9.07 14.35 0.98
C THR A 90 8.61 14.07 -0.45
N PHE A 91 7.36 14.37 -0.74
CA PHE A 91 6.89 14.46 -2.11
C PHE A 91 5.90 15.60 -2.30
N TYR A 92 5.83 16.06 -3.54
CA TYR A 92 4.98 17.14 -3.97
C TYR A 92 4.04 16.60 -5.03
N LEU A 93 2.75 16.79 -4.85
CA LEU A 93 1.73 16.36 -5.79
C LEU A 93 1.03 17.59 -6.35
N SER A 94 1.15 17.77 -7.66
CA SER A 94 0.40 18.80 -8.36
C SER A 94 -1.03 18.33 -8.58
N SER A 95 -1.99 19.21 -8.27
CA SER A 95 -3.41 19.03 -8.55
C SER A 95 -3.80 19.95 -9.72
N ASP A 96 -3.56 19.52 -10.94
CA ASP A 96 -3.82 20.32 -12.15
C ASP A 96 -5.27 20.19 -12.65
N GLY A 97 -6.25 19.97 -11.77
CA GLY A 97 -7.65 19.80 -12.15
C GLY A 97 -7.95 18.55 -13.00
N ASP A 98 -6.99 18.07 -13.77
CA ASP A 98 -6.99 16.77 -14.45
C ASP A 98 -6.11 15.78 -13.69
N MET A 99 -6.73 14.98 -12.85
CA MET A 99 -6.04 13.98 -12.04
C MET A 99 -5.38 12.84 -12.87
N GLN A 100 -5.54 12.83 -14.18
CA GLN A 100 -4.84 11.92 -15.08
C GLN A 100 -3.38 12.35 -15.29
N ASN A 101 -3.11 13.66 -15.24
CA ASN A 101 -1.82 14.26 -15.51
C ASN A 101 -1.14 14.81 -14.25
N ALA A 102 -1.64 14.49 -13.05
CA ALA A 102 -1.01 14.91 -11.81
C ALA A 102 0.46 14.50 -11.76
N SER A 103 1.34 15.51 -11.74
CA SER A 103 2.78 15.30 -11.66
C SER A 103 3.20 15.11 -10.20
N VAL A 104 3.95 14.05 -9.94
CA VAL A 104 4.57 13.80 -8.64
C VAL A 104 6.05 14.11 -8.70
N VAL A 105 6.53 14.94 -7.78
CA VAL A 105 7.95 15.14 -7.56
C VAL A 105 8.35 14.47 -6.25
N TYR A 106 9.21 13.46 -6.33
CA TYR A 106 9.76 12.82 -5.15
C TYR A 106 11.08 13.48 -4.75
N ASP A 107 11.11 14.06 -3.55
CA ASP A 107 12.32 14.49 -2.89
C ASP A 107 12.54 13.61 -1.64
N ARG A 108 12.80 12.33 -1.88
CA ARG A 108 12.93 11.30 -0.85
C ARG A 108 14.30 10.62 -0.82
N PHE A 109 15.27 11.13 -1.57
CA PHE A 109 16.61 10.56 -1.61
C PHE A 109 17.68 11.67 -1.53
N PRO A 110 18.66 11.59 -0.60
CA PRO A 110 18.71 10.64 0.52
C PRO A 110 17.73 11.02 1.64
N SER A 111 17.15 10.02 2.28
CA SER A 111 16.39 10.18 3.52
C SER A 111 16.97 9.27 4.61
N VAL A 112 16.59 9.49 5.87
CA VAL A 112 17.02 8.60 6.96
C VAL A 112 16.59 7.16 6.73
N PHE A 113 15.44 6.94 6.11
CA PHE A 113 14.97 5.60 5.76
C PHE A 113 15.84 4.94 4.69
N THR A 114 16.16 5.67 3.60
CA THR A 114 16.96 5.12 2.49
C THR A 114 18.41 4.84 2.87
N GLN A 115 18.89 5.48 3.93
CA GLN A 115 20.25 5.31 4.47
C GLN A 115 20.33 4.37 5.66
N SER A 116 19.18 3.94 6.23
CA SER A 116 19.14 3.04 7.39
C SER A 116 19.59 1.63 7.01
N ASP A 117 20.37 1.00 7.90
CA ASP A 117 20.67 -0.43 7.88
C ASP A 117 19.57 -1.27 8.57
N PHE A 118 18.66 -0.61 9.32
CA PHE A 118 17.58 -1.23 10.08
C PHE A 118 18.06 -2.22 11.16
N GLU A 119 19.25 -2.02 11.71
CA GLU A 119 19.83 -2.89 12.75
C GLU A 119 19.50 -2.44 14.18
N ALA A 120 18.74 -1.36 14.32
CA ALA A 120 18.37 -0.80 15.63
C ALA A 120 17.53 -1.74 16.52
N PHE A 121 16.90 -2.75 15.93
CA PHE A 121 16.03 -3.71 16.63
C PHE A 121 16.35 -5.14 16.21
N SER A 122 16.37 -6.04 17.20
CA SER A 122 16.48 -7.48 16.96
C SER A 122 15.19 -8.04 16.30
N ASP A 123 15.31 -9.18 15.63
CA ASP A 123 14.15 -9.84 15.03
C ASP A 123 13.11 -10.24 16.10
N ASP A 124 13.50 -10.56 17.32
CA ASP A 124 12.58 -10.89 18.41
C ASP A 124 11.78 -9.66 18.88
N GLU A 125 12.39 -8.47 18.90
CA GLU A 125 11.67 -7.21 19.17
C GLU A 125 10.73 -6.86 18.03
N ILE A 126 11.18 -7.01 16.77
CA ILE A 126 10.38 -6.73 15.58
C ILE A 126 9.14 -7.62 15.56
N PHE A 127 9.30 -8.93 15.78
CA PHE A 127 8.24 -9.92 15.67
C PHE A 127 7.52 -10.26 16.97
N SER A 128 7.78 -9.52 18.06
CA SER A 128 7.03 -9.72 19.32
C SER A 128 5.54 -9.52 19.08
N ASP A 129 4.74 -10.56 19.34
CA ASP A 129 3.26 -10.61 19.17
C ASP A 129 2.76 -10.42 17.72
N VAL A 130 3.64 -10.45 16.72
CA VAL A 130 3.29 -10.26 15.31
C VAL A 130 2.74 -11.56 14.71
N LYS A 131 1.59 -11.44 14.01
CA LYS A 131 0.96 -12.51 13.23
C LYS A 131 0.79 -12.17 11.76
N TRP A 132 0.97 -10.90 11.41
CA TRP A 132 0.87 -10.42 10.05
C TRP A 132 1.99 -9.43 9.75
N LEU A 133 2.60 -9.56 8.57
CA LEU A 133 3.56 -8.60 8.01
C LEU A 133 2.99 -8.00 6.72
N HIS A 134 3.02 -6.69 6.61
CA HIS A 134 2.67 -5.98 5.39
C HIS A 134 3.83 -5.14 4.85
N ILE A 135 4.11 -5.28 3.55
CA ILE A 135 5.11 -4.49 2.80
C ILE A 135 4.55 -4.17 1.42
N SER A 136 4.92 -3.03 0.84
CA SER A 136 4.70 -2.73 -0.57
C SER A 136 6.01 -2.85 -1.37
N THR A 137 5.91 -2.93 -2.70
CA THR A 137 7.11 -2.92 -3.56
C THR A 137 7.77 -1.54 -3.67
N ILE A 138 7.22 -0.51 -3.02
CA ILE A 138 7.88 0.79 -2.89
C ILE A 138 9.12 0.65 -2.01
N THR A 139 8.98 0.04 -0.84
CA THR A 139 10.06 -0.09 0.14
C THR A 139 11.32 -0.75 -0.41
N PRO A 140 11.28 -1.91 -1.09
CA PRO A 140 12.49 -2.52 -1.69
C PRO A 140 13.07 -1.73 -2.88
N ALA A 141 12.34 -0.76 -3.44
CA ALA A 141 12.85 0.10 -4.51
C ALA A 141 13.71 1.27 -4.00
N LEU A 142 13.68 1.58 -2.70
CA LEU A 142 14.27 2.79 -2.16
C LEU A 142 15.79 2.70 -1.99
N SER A 143 16.31 1.54 -1.66
CA SER A 143 17.74 1.27 -1.55
C SER A 143 18.04 -0.22 -1.51
N ASP A 144 19.30 -0.60 -1.76
CA ASP A 144 19.73 -1.98 -1.59
C ASP A 144 19.65 -2.46 -0.14
N HIS A 145 19.82 -1.56 0.84
CA HIS A 145 19.63 -1.88 2.26
C HIS A 145 18.15 -2.20 2.53
N ALA A 146 17.23 -1.37 2.05
CA ALA A 146 15.78 -1.62 2.19
C ALA A 146 15.36 -2.93 1.51
N PHE A 147 15.89 -3.22 0.31
CA PHE A 147 15.62 -4.48 -0.38
C PHE A 147 16.09 -5.70 0.45
N ARG A 148 17.35 -5.69 0.91
CA ARG A 148 17.88 -6.77 1.75
C ARG A 148 17.10 -6.94 3.04
N LYS A 149 16.67 -5.83 3.67
CA LYS A 149 15.84 -5.88 4.87
C LYS A 149 14.46 -6.46 4.58
N CYS A 150 13.83 -6.13 3.44
CA CYS A 150 12.58 -6.77 3.01
C CYS A 150 12.74 -8.29 2.88
N VAL A 151 13.77 -8.75 2.19
CA VAL A 151 14.07 -10.20 2.06
C VAL A 151 14.25 -10.85 3.43
N HIS A 152 15.06 -10.23 4.31
CA HIS A 152 15.33 -10.74 5.65
C HIS A 152 14.06 -10.84 6.50
N ILE A 153 13.29 -9.73 6.61
CA ILE A 153 12.06 -9.68 7.42
C ILE A 153 11.00 -10.67 6.90
N MET A 154 10.83 -10.79 5.58
CA MET A 154 9.86 -11.73 5.02
C MET A 154 10.29 -13.19 5.25
N LYS A 155 11.59 -13.48 5.22
CA LYS A 155 12.13 -14.79 5.57
C LYS A 155 11.90 -15.13 7.05
N GLU A 156 12.16 -14.17 7.96
CA GLU A 156 11.90 -14.30 9.39
C GLU A 156 10.40 -14.45 9.69
N ALA A 157 9.54 -13.69 9.01
CA ALA A 157 8.09 -13.83 9.10
C ALA A 157 7.65 -15.27 8.78
N ARG A 158 8.16 -15.83 7.67
CA ARG A 158 7.85 -17.20 7.29
C ARG A 158 8.34 -18.22 8.31
N ALA A 159 9.55 -18.06 8.84
CA ALA A 159 10.10 -18.96 9.87
C ALA A 159 9.27 -18.96 11.15
N ARG A 160 8.57 -17.87 11.44
CA ARG A 160 7.70 -17.66 12.60
C ARG A 160 6.21 -17.94 12.32
N ASN A 161 5.85 -18.44 11.13
CA ASN A 161 4.47 -18.63 10.67
C ASN A 161 3.63 -17.35 10.72
N VAL A 162 4.25 -16.22 10.39
CA VAL A 162 3.58 -14.92 10.23
C VAL A 162 3.07 -14.82 8.80
N THR A 163 1.80 -14.47 8.62
CA THR A 163 1.21 -14.21 7.31
C THR A 163 1.84 -12.98 6.67
N VAL A 164 2.18 -13.06 5.39
CA VAL A 164 2.83 -11.96 4.67
C VAL A 164 1.92 -11.45 3.55
N SER A 165 1.64 -10.15 3.55
CA SER A 165 0.99 -9.46 2.43
C SER A 165 1.96 -8.54 1.69
N LEU A 166 1.89 -8.53 0.37
CA LEU A 166 2.67 -7.68 -0.52
C LEU A 166 1.75 -6.90 -1.45
N ASP A 167 1.87 -5.57 -1.44
CA ASP A 167 1.24 -4.70 -2.43
C ASP A 167 2.22 -4.39 -3.57
N LEU A 168 1.85 -4.79 -4.80
CA LEU A 168 2.60 -4.51 -6.03
C LEU A 168 2.52 -3.05 -6.49
N ASN A 169 2.45 -2.13 -5.64
CA ASN A 169 2.29 -0.69 -5.79
C ASN A 169 3.32 -0.09 -6.77
N TYR A 170 3.26 -0.47 -8.06
CA TYR A 170 4.25 -0.11 -9.07
C TYR A 170 4.35 1.40 -9.27
N ARG A 171 5.56 1.92 -9.17
CA ARG A 171 5.90 3.32 -9.41
C ARG A 171 7.07 3.38 -10.39
N ALA A 172 6.78 3.68 -11.66
CA ALA A 172 7.80 3.69 -12.72
C ALA A 172 9.04 4.52 -12.37
N LEU A 173 8.85 5.70 -11.75
CA LEU A 173 9.96 6.58 -11.34
C LEU A 173 10.91 5.96 -10.31
N LEU A 174 10.42 5.07 -9.45
CA LEU A 174 11.26 4.39 -8.45
C LEU A 174 12.01 3.19 -9.05
N TRP A 175 11.44 2.58 -10.09
CA TRP A 175 12.00 1.39 -10.72
C TRP A 175 12.78 1.65 -12.01
N GLN A 176 12.81 2.90 -12.52
CA GLN A 176 13.41 3.25 -13.82
C GLN A 176 14.88 2.84 -13.99
N ASN A 177 15.65 2.80 -12.89
CA ASN A 177 17.08 2.47 -12.89
C ASN A 177 17.38 1.12 -12.24
N GLN A 178 16.36 0.27 -12.07
CA GLN A 178 16.47 -1.02 -11.40
C GLN A 178 15.75 -2.11 -12.19
N ASN A 179 16.11 -3.36 -11.96
CA ASN A 179 15.37 -4.48 -12.50
C ASN A 179 14.12 -4.75 -11.61
N PRO A 180 12.89 -4.48 -12.07
CA PRO A 180 11.70 -4.73 -11.27
C PRO A 180 11.48 -6.23 -11.00
N HIS A 181 11.99 -7.12 -11.85
CA HIS A 181 11.83 -8.57 -11.67
C HIS A 181 12.55 -9.12 -10.42
N LYS A 182 13.44 -8.34 -9.77
CA LYS A 182 14.00 -8.75 -8.46
C LYS A 182 12.93 -8.96 -7.38
N ILE A 183 11.73 -8.37 -7.53
CA ILE A 183 10.58 -8.62 -6.64
C ILE A 183 10.19 -10.10 -6.61
N ARG A 184 10.49 -10.89 -7.63
CA ARG A 184 10.27 -12.34 -7.64
C ARG A 184 11.01 -13.06 -6.48
N GLU A 185 12.09 -12.47 -5.96
CA GLU A 185 12.82 -13.02 -4.79
C GLU A 185 11.99 -12.95 -3.50
N LEU A 186 11.01 -12.05 -3.43
CA LEU A 186 10.11 -11.89 -2.28
C LEU A 186 8.91 -12.85 -2.34
N MET A 187 8.51 -13.25 -3.55
CA MET A 187 7.29 -14.02 -3.78
C MET A 187 7.20 -15.37 -3.03
N PRO A 188 8.30 -16.11 -2.79
CA PRO A 188 8.24 -17.35 -1.99
C PRO A 188 7.76 -17.15 -0.55
N PHE A 189 7.71 -15.93 -0.05
CA PHE A 189 7.29 -15.59 1.31
C PHE A 189 5.87 -15.00 1.38
N VAL A 190 5.26 -14.66 0.26
CA VAL A 190 3.96 -13.94 0.17
C VAL A 190 2.79 -14.91 0.28
N ASN A 191 1.83 -14.60 1.16
CA ASN A 191 0.55 -15.32 1.26
C ASN A 191 -0.59 -14.54 0.59
N VAL A 192 -0.59 -13.21 0.70
CA VAL A 192 -1.61 -12.33 0.15
C VAL A 192 -0.95 -11.31 -0.78
N LEU A 193 -1.32 -11.34 -2.04
CA LEU A 193 -0.80 -10.43 -3.06
C LEU A 193 -1.90 -9.46 -3.49
N MET A 194 -1.57 -8.18 -3.52
CA MET A 194 -2.42 -7.14 -4.09
C MET A 194 -1.69 -6.42 -5.22
N GLY A 195 -2.44 -5.95 -6.20
CA GLY A 195 -1.92 -5.10 -7.26
C GLY A 195 -2.98 -4.82 -8.32
N ASN A 196 -2.52 -4.60 -9.53
CA ASN A 196 -3.33 -4.67 -10.73
C ASN A 196 -2.61 -5.53 -11.77
N ILE A 197 -3.32 -5.96 -12.80
CA ILE A 197 -2.76 -6.88 -13.80
C ILE A 197 -1.48 -6.32 -14.46
N TRP A 198 -1.38 -5.01 -14.65
CA TRP A 198 -0.20 -4.35 -15.25
C TRP A 198 1.01 -4.37 -14.30
N SER A 199 0.80 -4.17 -13.00
CA SER A 199 1.90 -4.29 -12.02
C SER A 199 2.40 -5.73 -11.90
N VAL A 200 1.53 -6.71 -12.05
CA VAL A 200 1.91 -8.14 -12.13
C VAL A 200 2.80 -8.40 -13.35
N GLU A 201 2.44 -7.88 -14.52
CA GLU A 201 3.29 -7.99 -15.73
C GLU A 201 4.67 -7.39 -15.49
N GLN A 202 4.75 -6.16 -14.93
CA GLN A 202 6.01 -5.46 -14.68
C GLN A 202 6.93 -6.19 -13.70
N PHE A 203 6.39 -6.75 -12.63
CA PHE A 203 7.19 -7.37 -11.58
C PHE A 203 7.40 -8.87 -11.76
N LEU A 204 6.37 -9.58 -12.20
CA LEU A 204 6.39 -11.04 -12.23
C LEU A 204 6.58 -11.61 -13.64
N ASN A 205 6.61 -10.75 -14.66
CA ASN A 205 6.72 -11.16 -16.07
C ASN A 205 5.61 -12.16 -16.47
N ILE A 206 4.40 -11.93 -15.96
CA ILE A 206 3.19 -12.66 -16.35
C ILE A 206 2.45 -11.78 -17.37
N PRO A 207 2.42 -12.16 -18.66
CA PRO A 207 1.97 -11.27 -19.71
C PRO A 207 0.47 -11.01 -19.65
N ILE A 208 0.10 -9.79 -20.03
CA ILE A 208 -1.27 -9.41 -20.35
C ILE A 208 -1.58 -9.85 -21.79
N GLU A 209 -2.72 -10.51 -22.01
CA GLU A 209 -3.08 -10.95 -23.35
C GLU A 209 -3.32 -9.76 -24.30
N TYR A 210 -2.89 -9.91 -25.55
CA TYR A 210 -2.99 -8.88 -26.60
C TYR A 210 -4.42 -8.38 -26.83
N GLU A 211 -5.43 -9.23 -26.58
CA GLU A 211 -6.86 -8.89 -26.72
C GLU A 211 -7.30 -7.75 -25.78
N LEU A 212 -6.55 -7.48 -24.72
CA LEU A 212 -6.75 -6.36 -23.82
C LEU A 212 -6.16 -5.03 -24.33
N ASN A 213 -5.31 -5.05 -25.35
CA ASN A 213 -4.72 -3.85 -25.90
C ASN A 213 -5.78 -2.95 -26.55
N GLY A 214 -6.25 -1.96 -25.76
CA GLY A 214 -7.25 -0.98 -26.15
C GLY A 214 -8.72 -1.37 -25.95
N ASN A 215 -9.02 -2.60 -25.52
CA ASN A 215 -10.39 -3.06 -25.25
C ASN A 215 -10.57 -3.46 -23.79
N PHE A 216 -10.60 -2.47 -22.91
CA PHE A 216 -10.74 -2.62 -21.46
C PHE A 216 -12.19 -2.80 -21.02
N ASN A 217 -12.96 -3.65 -21.69
CA ASN A 217 -14.28 -4.00 -21.18
C ASN A 217 -14.14 -4.97 -19.99
N ASP A 218 -15.16 -4.95 -19.14
CA ASP A 218 -15.16 -5.72 -17.89
C ASP A 218 -14.92 -7.21 -18.10
N GLN A 219 -15.53 -7.79 -19.13
CA GLN A 219 -15.40 -9.23 -19.40
C GLN A 219 -13.95 -9.62 -19.69
N ASN A 220 -13.24 -8.83 -20.49
CA ASN A 220 -11.84 -9.05 -20.80
C ASN A 220 -10.94 -8.85 -19.58
N LEU A 221 -11.24 -7.84 -18.76
CA LEU A 221 -10.50 -7.57 -17.51
C LEU A 221 -10.67 -8.71 -16.51
N LEU A 222 -11.89 -9.20 -16.32
CA LEU A 222 -12.16 -10.33 -15.42
C LEU A 222 -11.50 -11.63 -15.92
N LYS A 223 -11.58 -11.90 -17.23
CA LYS A 223 -10.88 -13.03 -17.84
C LYS A 223 -9.37 -12.97 -17.60
N GLN A 224 -8.77 -11.78 -17.80
CA GLN A 224 -7.34 -11.58 -17.55
C GLN A 224 -6.99 -11.72 -16.08
N ALA A 225 -7.78 -11.14 -15.18
CA ALA A 225 -7.56 -11.27 -13.73
C ALA A 225 -7.53 -12.74 -13.30
N GLY A 226 -8.49 -13.54 -13.78
CA GLY A 226 -8.52 -14.98 -13.51
C GLY A 226 -7.30 -15.73 -14.04
N LYS A 227 -6.92 -15.48 -15.30
CA LYS A 227 -5.72 -16.09 -15.91
C LYS A 227 -4.43 -15.70 -15.17
N THR A 228 -4.29 -14.41 -14.84
CA THR A 228 -3.15 -13.88 -14.08
C THR A 228 -3.07 -14.55 -12.71
N ALA A 229 -4.19 -14.69 -12.00
CA ALA A 229 -4.22 -15.32 -10.69
C ALA A 229 -3.82 -16.80 -10.74
N LEU A 230 -4.32 -17.54 -11.72
CA LEU A 230 -3.94 -18.96 -11.93
C LEU A 230 -2.45 -19.10 -12.23
N GLU A 231 -1.89 -18.21 -13.06
CA GLU A 231 -0.46 -18.27 -13.38
C GLU A 231 0.42 -17.86 -12.17
N ILE A 232 -0.02 -16.89 -11.35
CA ILE A 232 0.64 -16.58 -10.07
C ILE A 232 0.62 -17.79 -9.14
N ARG A 233 -0.52 -18.45 -8.95
CA ARG A 233 -0.65 -19.65 -8.11
C ARG A 233 0.24 -20.78 -8.58
N LYS A 234 0.34 -20.98 -9.90
CA LYS A 234 1.21 -22.01 -10.49
C LYS A 234 2.70 -21.73 -10.22
N GLN A 235 3.15 -20.47 -10.35
CA GLN A 235 4.54 -20.09 -10.13
C GLN A 235 4.88 -19.95 -8.64
N PHE A 236 3.91 -19.52 -7.82
CA PHE A 236 4.07 -19.21 -6.39
C PHE A 236 2.92 -19.84 -5.59
N PRO A 237 2.96 -21.16 -5.34
CA PRO A 237 1.85 -21.90 -4.72
C PRO A 237 1.55 -21.48 -3.27
N ASN A 238 2.45 -20.75 -2.64
CA ASN A 238 2.28 -20.16 -1.30
C ASN A 238 1.36 -18.93 -1.29
N VAL A 239 1.08 -18.29 -2.43
CA VAL A 239 0.17 -17.16 -2.53
C VAL A 239 -1.27 -17.68 -2.51
N GLU A 240 -1.99 -17.46 -1.42
CA GLU A 240 -3.34 -17.99 -1.21
C GLU A 240 -4.42 -17.04 -1.74
N ARG A 241 -4.21 -15.74 -1.61
CA ARG A 241 -5.14 -14.69 -2.03
C ARG A 241 -4.48 -13.70 -2.97
N ILE A 242 -5.16 -13.38 -4.07
CA ILE A 242 -4.67 -12.44 -5.09
C ILE A 242 -5.78 -11.44 -5.37
N ALA A 243 -5.58 -10.21 -4.94
CA ALA A 243 -6.51 -9.11 -5.15
C ALA A 243 -6.05 -8.18 -6.29
N ASN A 244 -6.97 -7.83 -7.19
CA ASN A 244 -6.73 -6.82 -8.23
C ASN A 244 -7.72 -5.68 -8.10
N THR A 245 -7.23 -4.45 -8.22
CA THR A 245 -8.05 -3.24 -8.28
C THR A 245 -8.07 -2.67 -9.68
N PHE A 246 -9.25 -2.27 -10.13
CA PHE A 246 -9.48 -1.65 -11.43
C PHE A 246 -10.10 -0.27 -11.23
N ARG A 247 -9.33 0.75 -11.60
CA ARG A 247 -9.77 2.14 -11.56
C ARG A 247 -9.52 2.78 -12.91
N PHE A 248 -10.59 3.18 -13.58
CA PHE A 248 -10.55 3.86 -14.85
C PHE A 248 -11.13 5.26 -14.71
N THR A 249 -10.47 6.22 -15.34
CA THR A 249 -10.93 7.60 -15.35
C THR A 249 -11.20 8.03 -16.80
N ASN A 250 -12.30 8.77 -16.98
CA ASN A 250 -12.66 9.42 -18.25
C ASN A 250 -13.07 10.86 -17.93
N GLY A 251 -12.14 11.80 -18.12
CA GLY A 251 -12.24 13.13 -17.55
C GLY A 251 -12.26 13.05 -16.00
N GLU A 252 -13.23 13.69 -15.37
CA GLU A 252 -13.42 13.64 -13.91
C GLU A 252 -14.11 12.34 -13.43
N LYS A 253 -14.79 11.62 -14.35
CA LYS A 253 -15.55 10.40 -14.03
C LYS A 253 -14.61 9.26 -13.68
N VAL A 254 -14.95 8.53 -12.63
CA VAL A 254 -14.21 7.36 -12.14
C VAL A 254 -15.13 6.14 -12.12
N ASN A 255 -14.65 5.04 -12.69
CA ASN A 255 -15.23 3.72 -12.52
C ASN A 255 -14.26 2.88 -11.69
N TYR A 256 -14.76 2.19 -10.68
CA TYR A 256 -13.94 1.39 -9.78
C TYR A 256 -14.61 0.05 -9.48
N PHE A 257 -13.85 -1.03 -9.53
CA PHE A 257 -14.21 -2.34 -9.00
C PHE A 257 -12.94 -3.13 -8.64
N ALA A 258 -13.08 -4.25 -7.97
CA ALA A 258 -11.97 -5.11 -7.59
C ALA A 258 -12.32 -6.58 -7.79
N THR A 259 -11.29 -7.43 -7.81
CA THR A 259 -11.42 -8.88 -7.79
C THR A 259 -10.56 -9.48 -6.70
N LEU A 260 -10.99 -10.62 -6.17
CA LEU A 260 -10.22 -11.43 -5.24
C LEU A 260 -10.24 -12.89 -5.73
N PHE A 261 -9.08 -13.44 -6.01
CA PHE A 261 -8.94 -14.87 -6.25
C PHE A 261 -8.55 -15.53 -4.93
N ALA A 262 -9.42 -16.39 -4.45
CA ALA A 262 -9.27 -17.17 -3.22
C ALA A 262 -10.03 -18.49 -3.38
N ASP A 263 -9.60 -19.55 -2.71
CA ASP A 263 -10.25 -20.88 -2.74
C ASP A 263 -10.57 -21.36 -4.18
N GLU A 264 -9.62 -21.14 -5.10
CA GLU A 264 -9.72 -21.45 -6.53
C GLU A 264 -10.88 -20.77 -7.27
N GLN A 265 -11.42 -19.68 -6.73
CA GLN A 265 -12.51 -18.90 -7.29
C GLN A 265 -12.11 -17.42 -7.48
N LEU A 266 -12.57 -16.83 -8.57
CA LEU A 266 -12.46 -15.38 -8.80
C LEU A 266 -13.76 -14.71 -8.37
N LEU A 267 -13.68 -13.98 -7.28
CA LEU A 267 -14.74 -13.13 -6.77
C LEU A 267 -14.64 -11.73 -7.38
N VAL A 268 -15.77 -11.05 -7.55
CA VAL A 268 -15.86 -9.71 -8.13
C VAL A 268 -16.68 -8.83 -7.21
N SER A 269 -16.19 -7.62 -6.92
CA SER A 269 -16.91 -6.65 -6.11
C SER A 269 -18.04 -5.97 -6.88
N GLU A 270 -18.90 -5.26 -6.15
CA GLU A 270 -19.75 -4.24 -6.75
C GLU A 270 -18.92 -3.23 -7.54
N LYS A 271 -19.59 -2.57 -8.49
CA LYS A 271 -19.00 -1.47 -9.28
C LYS A 271 -19.43 -0.14 -8.72
N TYR A 272 -18.46 0.72 -8.52
CA TYR A 272 -18.64 2.06 -8.02
C TYR A 272 -18.34 3.06 -9.11
N ASN A 273 -19.16 4.13 -9.19
CA ASN A 273 -19.00 5.20 -10.16
C ASN A 273 -19.11 6.54 -9.46
N ALA A 274 -18.31 7.51 -9.91
CA ALA A 274 -18.43 8.90 -9.47
C ALA A 274 -18.13 9.85 -10.64
N ASP A 275 -18.78 11.00 -10.62
CA ASP A 275 -18.53 12.05 -11.62
C ASP A 275 -17.31 12.90 -11.28
N LYS A 276 -16.93 12.97 -10.00
CA LYS A 276 -15.75 13.70 -9.50
C LYS A 276 -15.19 13.03 -8.26
N ILE A 277 -13.88 13.11 -8.09
CA ILE A 277 -13.16 12.64 -6.89
C ILE A 277 -12.27 13.77 -6.34
N GLU A 278 -11.93 13.69 -5.06
CA GLU A 278 -11.11 14.69 -4.36
C GLU A 278 -9.62 14.33 -4.36
N GLU A 279 -9.30 13.03 -4.24
CA GLU A 279 -7.92 12.58 -4.05
C GLU A 279 -7.73 11.15 -4.56
N ARG A 280 -6.58 10.87 -5.17
CA ARG A 280 -6.23 9.50 -5.62
C ARG A 280 -5.30 8.78 -4.67
N VAL A 281 -4.53 9.53 -3.89
CA VAL A 281 -3.51 8.98 -2.99
C VAL A 281 -4.18 8.17 -1.88
N GLY A 282 -3.57 7.05 -1.54
CA GLY A 282 -4.01 6.19 -0.43
C GLY A 282 -5.22 5.29 -0.70
N SER A 283 -5.85 5.35 -1.90
CA SER A 283 -6.98 4.46 -2.22
C SER A 283 -6.55 2.98 -2.28
N GLY A 284 -5.40 2.66 -2.88
CA GLY A 284 -4.83 1.31 -2.89
C GLY A 284 -4.47 0.84 -1.48
N ASP A 285 -3.79 1.71 -0.72
CA ASP A 285 -3.39 1.41 0.66
C ASP A 285 -4.63 1.15 1.54
N SER A 286 -5.71 1.91 1.34
CA SER A 286 -6.99 1.73 2.05
C SER A 286 -7.68 0.41 1.68
N PHE A 287 -7.60 -0.01 0.41
CA PHE A 287 -8.04 -1.33 -0.03
C PHE A 287 -7.26 -2.43 0.70
N MET A 288 -5.92 -2.34 0.70
CA MET A 288 -5.06 -3.33 1.35
C MET A 288 -5.34 -3.39 2.87
N ALA A 289 -5.52 -2.25 3.53
CA ALA A 289 -5.86 -2.22 4.94
C ALA A 289 -7.18 -2.96 5.23
N ALA A 290 -8.22 -2.72 4.42
CA ALA A 290 -9.52 -3.38 4.58
C ALA A 290 -9.44 -4.88 4.25
N LEU A 291 -8.66 -5.26 3.25
CA LEU A 291 -8.38 -6.67 2.92
C LEU A 291 -7.73 -7.39 4.11
N ILE A 292 -6.66 -6.81 4.69
CA ILE A 292 -5.98 -7.35 5.87
C ILE A 292 -6.95 -7.46 7.03
N HIS A 293 -7.68 -6.38 7.34
CA HIS A 293 -8.67 -6.34 8.44
C HIS A 293 -9.69 -7.46 8.31
N GLY A 294 -10.31 -7.62 7.13
CA GLY A 294 -11.32 -8.64 6.90
C GLY A 294 -10.78 -10.06 7.04
N ILE A 295 -9.56 -10.34 6.56
CA ILE A 295 -8.90 -11.64 6.70
C ILE A 295 -8.57 -11.92 8.17
N VAL A 296 -8.02 -10.97 8.90
CA VAL A 296 -7.71 -11.10 10.35
C VAL A 296 -8.96 -11.35 11.17
N LYS A 297 -10.10 -10.74 10.80
CA LYS A 297 -11.41 -10.98 11.44
C LYS A 297 -12.06 -12.32 11.03
N GLY A 298 -11.53 -13.01 10.04
CA GLY A 298 -12.11 -14.26 9.53
C GLY A 298 -13.43 -14.08 8.81
N ASN A 299 -13.64 -12.93 8.17
CA ASN A 299 -14.83 -12.66 7.37
C ASN A 299 -14.89 -13.55 6.12
N PRO A 300 -16.08 -13.82 5.55
CA PRO A 300 -16.20 -14.50 4.26
C PRO A 300 -15.50 -13.72 3.13
N GLU A 301 -14.87 -14.41 2.18
CA GLU A 301 -14.04 -13.82 1.12
C GLU A 301 -14.80 -12.75 0.29
N GLN A 302 -16.08 -12.97 -0.03
CA GLN A 302 -16.89 -11.98 -0.76
C GLN A 302 -17.08 -10.70 0.08
N LYS A 303 -17.33 -10.83 1.39
CA LYS A 303 -17.46 -9.67 2.28
C LYS A 303 -16.13 -8.91 2.39
N ILE A 304 -15.02 -9.62 2.52
CA ILE A 304 -13.67 -9.03 2.55
C ILE A 304 -13.46 -8.17 1.30
N LEU A 305 -13.78 -8.72 0.12
CA LEU A 305 -13.64 -8.01 -1.14
C LEU A 305 -14.55 -6.78 -1.23
N GLU A 306 -15.82 -6.90 -0.86
CA GLU A 306 -16.80 -5.79 -0.91
C GLU A 306 -16.39 -4.65 0.03
N ASP A 307 -16.03 -4.97 1.26
CA ASP A 307 -15.58 -3.96 2.24
C ASP A 307 -14.31 -3.26 1.73
N ALA A 308 -13.34 -4.01 1.21
CA ALA A 308 -12.09 -3.45 0.68
C ALA A 308 -12.34 -2.53 -0.53
N ALA A 309 -13.18 -2.96 -1.48
CA ALA A 309 -13.53 -2.15 -2.65
C ALA A 309 -14.27 -0.86 -2.26
N LYS A 310 -15.22 -0.96 -1.33
CA LYS A 310 -16.00 0.16 -0.83
C LYS A 310 -15.15 1.18 -0.06
N VAL A 311 -14.25 0.70 0.81
CA VAL A 311 -13.28 1.55 1.53
C VAL A 311 -12.39 2.31 0.55
N ALA A 312 -11.80 1.59 -0.41
CA ALA A 312 -10.92 2.20 -1.41
C ALA A 312 -11.64 3.24 -2.27
N PHE A 313 -12.88 2.97 -2.65
CA PHE A 313 -13.71 3.92 -3.39
C PHE A 313 -14.05 5.15 -2.53
N LYS A 314 -14.48 4.96 -1.29
CA LYS A 314 -14.77 6.07 -0.36
C LYS A 314 -13.54 6.95 -0.09
N LYS A 315 -12.32 6.37 -0.06
CA LYS A 315 -11.09 7.13 0.10
C LYS A 315 -10.88 8.16 -1.00
N LEU A 316 -11.39 7.95 -2.19
CA LEU A 316 -11.29 8.91 -3.30
C LEU A 316 -11.96 10.26 -3.00
N PHE A 317 -12.80 10.34 -1.97
CA PHE A 317 -13.49 11.56 -1.52
C PHE A 317 -12.91 12.17 -0.25
N VAL A 318 -11.75 11.68 0.19
CA VAL A 318 -11.05 12.15 1.39
C VAL A 318 -9.70 12.72 1.01
N LYS A 319 -9.45 14.00 1.32
CA LYS A 319 -8.15 14.65 1.08
C LYS A 319 -7.05 14.07 1.98
N GLY A 320 -5.82 14.11 1.46
CA GLY A 320 -4.63 13.57 2.13
C GLY A 320 -4.44 12.08 1.90
N ASP A 321 -3.45 11.48 2.54
CA ASP A 321 -2.95 10.15 2.23
C ASP A 321 -3.70 9.03 2.94
N THR A 322 -4.25 9.28 4.13
CA THR A 322 -4.94 8.29 4.96
C THR A 322 -6.46 8.46 4.91
N ILE A 323 -7.18 7.46 5.36
CA ILE A 323 -8.62 7.57 5.65
C ILE A 323 -8.86 8.50 6.84
N ASN A 324 -10.09 8.91 7.02
CA ASN A 324 -10.56 9.67 8.18
C ASN A 324 -11.76 8.97 8.85
N ASP A 325 -12.27 9.54 9.92
CA ASP A 325 -13.35 8.96 10.75
C ASP A 325 -14.67 8.72 9.99
N SER A 326 -14.84 9.32 8.80
CA SER A 326 -16.02 9.06 7.96
C SER A 326 -16.00 7.66 7.32
N ILE A 327 -14.84 7.01 7.29
CA ILE A 327 -14.66 5.66 6.73
C ILE A 327 -14.46 4.68 7.89
N ASN A 328 -15.56 4.19 8.43
CA ASN A 328 -15.58 3.16 9.47
C ASN A 328 -16.00 1.84 8.84
N ILE A 329 -15.10 0.85 8.82
CA ILE A 329 -15.33 -0.46 8.16
C ILE A 329 -16.45 -1.27 8.84
N GLU A 330 -16.64 -1.14 10.16
CA GLU A 330 -17.68 -1.85 10.91
C GLU A 330 -19.10 -1.32 10.61
N LYS A 331 -19.20 -0.19 9.88
CA LYS A 331 -20.46 0.46 9.49
C LYS A 331 -20.70 0.40 7.97
N LEU A 332 -19.92 -0.38 7.24
CA LEU A 332 -20.08 -0.58 5.80
C LEU A 332 -21.05 -1.72 5.51
#